data_22450e9bd7d981be94cb9205443fe6ac
#
_entry.id   22450e9bd7d981be94cb9205443fe6ac
#
_cell.length_a   1.000
_cell.length_b   1.000
_cell.length_c   1.000
_cell.angle_alpha   90.00
_cell.angle_beta   90.00
_cell.angle_gamma   90.00
#
_symmetry.space_group_name_H-M   'P 1'
#
loop_
_entity.id
_entity.type
_entity.pdbx_description
1 polymer ?
#
loop_
_entity_poly.entity_id
_entity_poly.type
_entity_poly.pdbx_seq_one_letter_code
_entity_poly.pdbx_strand_id
1 'polypeptide(L)'
;MRITDRTGGLERLLARKSVGRVLRLFMRPAAAAPSRLEVREGYRLWAPTYADETLPCFLDEELARDMLGGLPKNHLLDAGCGTGRRIRDIPGATGIDLSPEMLATSGLKDVVAGDIRQMPFTAGRFDMVWCRLVLGYLSDPLPAYQEFFRVCAPGGHVFVTDFHTDAVRAGHRRNFTDQAGVVHEIENYVHTNHEEMAAKAGLIPVESRDGAIGPSVRDFYLRGPGRKAYLRDFGLNLVSAHLFQRPTDR
;
A
#
# COMPACT_ATOMS: atom_id res chain seq x y z
N MET A 1 -52.10 13.50 -20.34
CA MET A 1 -51.02 12.50 -20.56
C MET A 1 -49.86 12.89 -19.64
N ARG A 2 -49.73 12.21 -18.46
CA ARG A 2 -48.74 12.54 -17.45
C ARG A 2 -47.52 11.67 -17.69
N ILE A 3 -46.37 12.28 -17.95
CA ILE A 3 -45.07 11.62 -18.04
C ILE A 3 -44.53 11.61 -16.63
N THR A 4 -44.39 10.44 -16.00
CA THR A 4 -43.80 10.23 -14.71
C THR A 4 -42.29 10.13 -14.85
N ASP A 5 -41.60 11.08 -14.25
CA ASP A 5 -40.17 11.12 -14.07
C ASP A 5 -39.71 9.96 -13.15
N ARG A 6 -38.84 9.08 -13.67
CA ARG A 6 -38.24 7.92 -12.95
C ARG A 6 -36.72 8.04 -12.88
N THR A 7 -36.18 9.13 -12.35
CA THR A 7 -34.75 9.31 -12.17
C THR A 7 -34.34 9.72 -10.73
N GLY A 8 -35.11 9.34 -9.73
CA GLY A 8 -34.87 9.74 -8.34
C GLY A 8 -34.36 8.66 -7.37
N GLY A 9 -33.98 7.47 -7.85
CA GLY A 9 -33.78 6.29 -6.98
C GLY A 9 -32.34 5.83 -6.68
N LEU A 10 -31.35 6.18 -7.50
CA LEU A 10 -29.99 5.63 -7.37
C LEU A 10 -28.97 6.56 -6.68
N GLU A 11 -29.23 7.84 -6.57
CA GLU A 11 -28.28 8.79 -5.96
C GLU A 11 -28.32 8.87 -4.43
N ARG A 12 -29.32 8.28 -3.79
CA ARG A 12 -29.50 8.39 -2.32
C ARG A 12 -28.84 7.28 -1.50
N LEU A 13 -28.28 6.24 -2.11
CA LEU A 13 -27.73 5.09 -1.38
C LEU A 13 -26.20 5.10 -1.22
N LEU A 14 -25.48 5.99 -1.88
CA LEU A 14 -24.00 6.08 -1.82
C LEU A 14 -23.47 7.26 -0.98
N ALA A 15 -24.33 7.99 -0.33
CA ALA A 15 -23.91 9.13 0.46
C ALA A 15 -24.14 8.87 1.96
N ARG A 16 -23.11 8.94 2.73
CA ARG A 16 -23.10 9.55 4.08
C ARG A 16 -22.40 8.87 5.25
N LYS A 17 -21.80 7.67 5.15
CA LYS A 17 -21.16 7.12 6.37
C LYS A 17 -19.66 6.80 6.29
N SER A 18 -19.05 6.58 5.13
CA SER A 18 -17.63 6.19 5.03
C SER A 18 -16.65 7.32 4.70
N VAL A 19 -17.07 8.31 3.93
CA VAL A 19 -16.17 9.35 3.38
C VAL A 19 -15.54 10.27 4.43
N GLY A 20 -16.21 10.52 5.54
CA GLY A 20 -15.67 11.34 6.63
C GLY A 20 -14.54 10.70 7.44
N ARG A 21 -14.41 9.36 7.39
CA ARG A 21 -13.39 8.59 8.13
C ARG A 21 -12.05 8.53 7.42
N VAL A 22 -12.06 8.35 6.11
CA VAL A 22 -10.84 8.12 5.30
C VAL A 22 -9.91 9.32 5.30
N LEU A 23 -10.45 10.52 5.34
CA LEU A 23 -9.70 11.76 5.19
C LEU A 23 -9.06 12.29 6.47
N ARG A 24 -9.45 11.76 7.62
CA ARG A 24 -8.73 12.05 8.88
C ARG A 24 -7.35 11.40 8.95
N LEU A 25 -7.07 10.42 8.07
CA LEU A 25 -5.77 9.71 8.04
C LEU A 25 -4.58 10.62 7.71
N PHE A 26 -4.79 11.78 7.11
CA PHE A 26 -3.72 12.63 6.60
C PHE A 26 -3.73 14.07 7.15
N MET A 27 -4.66 14.38 8.06
CA MET A 27 -4.69 15.72 8.67
C MET A 27 -3.72 15.80 9.84
N ARG A 28 -2.91 16.86 9.87
CA ARG A 28 -2.19 17.30 11.08
C ARG A 28 -3.21 17.45 12.20
N PRO A 29 -3.14 16.70 13.29
CA PRO A 29 -4.03 16.92 14.41
C PRO A 29 -3.68 18.24 15.09
N ALA A 30 -4.68 19.12 15.22
CA ALA A 30 -4.61 20.28 16.13
C ALA A 30 -4.88 19.88 17.60
N ALA A 31 -4.99 18.60 17.90
CA ALA A 31 -5.24 18.03 19.22
C ALA A 31 -4.10 17.06 19.58
N ALA A 32 -3.99 16.66 20.86
CA ALA A 32 -2.93 15.85 21.44
C ALA A 32 -2.23 14.91 20.44
N ALA A 33 -0.89 14.81 20.51
CA ALA A 33 -0.11 13.93 19.63
C ALA A 33 -0.75 12.53 19.61
N PRO A 34 -0.96 11.93 18.42
CA PRO A 34 -1.56 10.61 18.33
C PRO A 34 -0.71 9.61 19.11
N SER A 35 -1.34 8.62 19.74
CA SER A 35 -0.59 7.52 20.37
C SER A 35 0.16 6.77 19.28
N ARG A 36 1.46 6.55 19.51
CA ARG A 36 2.30 5.78 18.60
C ARG A 36 2.23 4.32 18.98
N LEU A 37 1.85 3.47 18.04
CA LEU A 37 1.65 2.04 18.22
C LEU A 37 2.70 1.25 17.46
N GLU A 38 3.14 0.13 18.04
CA GLU A 38 3.88 -0.88 17.29
C GLU A 38 3.05 -1.39 16.10
N VAL A 39 3.73 -1.84 15.06
CA VAL A 39 3.12 -2.23 13.77
C VAL A 39 2.00 -3.25 13.96
N ARG A 40 2.26 -4.34 14.71
CA ARG A 40 1.29 -5.42 14.91
C ARG A 40 0.04 -4.95 15.65
N GLU A 41 0.21 -4.19 16.73
CA GLU A 41 -0.89 -3.63 17.50
C GLU A 41 -1.68 -2.60 16.68
N GLY A 42 -0.98 -1.76 15.93
CA GLY A 42 -1.60 -0.79 15.01
C GLY A 42 -2.50 -1.49 14.00
N TYR A 43 -2.02 -2.53 13.32
CA TYR A 43 -2.81 -3.27 12.34
C TYR A 43 -3.94 -4.07 12.97
N ARG A 44 -3.77 -4.64 14.17
CA ARG A 44 -4.85 -5.30 14.92
C ARG A 44 -6.02 -4.36 15.18
N LEU A 45 -5.74 -3.13 15.60
CA LEU A 45 -6.77 -2.10 15.83
C LEU A 45 -7.35 -1.55 14.52
N TRP A 46 -6.57 -1.52 13.46
CA TRP A 46 -7.00 -0.97 12.17
C TRP A 46 -7.80 -1.95 11.32
N ALA A 47 -7.56 -3.25 11.42
CA ALA A 47 -8.17 -4.28 10.58
C ALA A 47 -9.70 -4.13 10.42
N PRO A 48 -10.49 -3.83 11.46
CA PRO A 48 -11.95 -3.68 11.34
C PRO A 48 -12.40 -2.47 10.50
N THR A 49 -11.52 -1.50 10.27
CA THR A 49 -11.83 -0.25 9.53
C THR A 49 -10.94 -0.05 8.30
N TYR A 50 -10.11 -1.05 7.95
CA TYR A 50 -9.09 -0.97 6.90
C TYR A 50 -9.66 -0.93 5.46
N ALA A 51 -10.95 -1.20 5.29
CA ALA A 51 -11.56 -1.42 3.97
C ALA A 51 -11.58 -0.20 3.04
N ASP A 52 -11.24 1.00 3.53
CA ASP A 52 -11.35 2.23 2.76
C ASP A 52 -10.09 2.49 1.91
N GLU A 53 -10.29 2.90 0.65
CA GLU A 53 -9.21 3.34 -0.22
C GLU A 53 -8.62 4.66 0.29
N THR A 54 -7.30 4.67 0.48
CA THR A 54 -6.55 5.86 0.93
C THR A 54 -5.82 6.50 -0.24
N LEU A 55 -5.49 7.79 -0.10
CA LEU A 55 -4.74 8.51 -1.12
C LEU A 55 -3.41 7.83 -1.53
N PRO A 56 -2.56 7.34 -0.58
CA PRO A 56 -1.37 6.58 -0.97
C PRO A 56 -1.70 5.28 -1.70
N CYS A 57 -2.77 4.58 -1.28
CA CYS A 57 -3.19 3.36 -1.95
C CYS A 57 -3.64 3.62 -3.40
N PHE A 58 -4.32 4.74 -3.66
CA PHE A 58 -4.74 5.11 -5.01
C PHE A 58 -3.52 5.39 -5.91
N LEU A 59 -2.56 6.20 -5.44
CA LEU A 59 -1.33 6.48 -6.21
C LEU A 59 -0.47 5.23 -6.41
N ASP A 60 -0.39 4.36 -5.41
CA ASP A 60 0.26 3.06 -5.50
C ASP A 60 -0.38 2.16 -6.58
N GLU A 61 -1.72 2.15 -6.71
CA GLU A 61 -2.41 1.42 -7.77
C GLU A 61 -2.16 2.03 -9.16
N GLU A 62 -2.12 3.38 -9.29
CA GLU A 62 -1.76 4.03 -10.55
C GLU A 62 -0.34 3.65 -10.98
N LEU A 63 0.65 3.74 -10.07
CA LEU A 63 2.03 3.36 -10.34
C LEU A 63 2.17 1.87 -10.72
N ALA A 64 1.49 0.97 -9.99
CA ALA A 64 1.52 -0.45 -10.30
C ALA A 64 0.91 -0.76 -11.68
N ARG A 65 -0.18 -0.12 -12.05
CA ARG A 65 -0.81 -0.28 -13.36
C ARG A 65 0.14 0.17 -14.48
N ASP A 66 0.80 1.32 -14.29
CA ASP A 66 1.66 1.92 -15.30
C ASP A 66 2.98 1.18 -15.47
N MET A 67 3.58 0.67 -14.36
CA MET A 67 4.89 0.02 -14.36
C MET A 67 4.82 -1.49 -14.62
N LEU A 68 3.70 -2.15 -14.30
CA LEU A 68 3.56 -3.62 -14.37
C LEU A 68 2.72 -4.09 -15.55
N GLY A 69 2.30 -3.18 -16.43
CA GLY A 69 1.55 -3.52 -17.63
C GLY A 69 2.37 -4.44 -18.54
N GLY A 70 1.85 -5.65 -18.81
CA GLY A 70 2.52 -6.62 -19.70
C GLY A 70 3.55 -7.54 -19.05
N LEU A 71 3.92 -7.33 -17.77
CA LEU A 71 4.81 -8.26 -17.06
C LEU A 71 4.04 -9.53 -16.62
N PRO A 72 4.69 -10.72 -16.67
CA PRO A 72 4.10 -11.98 -16.19
C PRO A 72 3.73 -11.91 -14.71
N LYS A 73 2.57 -12.49 -14.35
CA LYS A 73 2.05 -12.60 -12.98
C LYS A 73 1.37 -13.95 -12.77
N ASN A 74 1.91 -15.03 -13.39
CA ASN A 74 1.31 -16.35 -13.29
C ASN A 74 1.46 -16.94 -11.89
N HIS A 75 2.57 -16.62 -11.21
CA HIS A 75 2.86 -16.96 -9.83
C HIS A 75 3.25 -15.69 -9.08
N LEU A 76 2.24 -14.94 -8.62
CA LEU A 76 2.42 -13.69 -7.89
C LEU A 76 2.48 -13.93 -6.39
N LEU A 77 3.45 -13.29 -5.72
CA LEU A 77 3.46 -13.11 -4.27
C LEU A 77 3.16 -11.65 -3.92
N ASP A 78 2.19 -11.41 -3.03
CA ASP A 78 1.99 -10.11 -2.36
C ASP A 78 2.54 -10.19 -0.92
N ALA A 79 3.72 -9.62 -0.71
CA ALA A 79 4.43 -9.61 0.56
C ALA A 79 4.00 -8.40 1.41
N GLY A 80 3.26 -8.67 2.49
CA GLY A 80 2.51 -7.68 3.26
C GLY A 80 1.13 -7.42 2.64
N CYS A 81 0.42 -8.49 2.31
CA CYS A 81 -0.83 -8.42 1.54
C CYS A 81 -2.01 -7.80 2.32
N GLY A 82 -1.92 -7.70 3.65
CA GLY A 82 -2.99 -7.21 4.49
C GLY A 82 -4.27 -8.00 4.32
N THR A 83 -5.37 -7.35 3.90
CA THR A 83 -6.65 -7.99 3.60
C THR A 83 -6.69 -8.71 2.25
N GLY A 84 -5.57 -8.78 1.53
CA GLY A 84 -5.49 -9.44 0.23
C GLY A 84 -6.28 -8.75 -0.90
N ARG A 85 -6.72 -7.51 -0.72
CA ARG A 85 -7.59 -6.81 -1.68
C ARG A 85 -7.00 -6.70 -3.09
N ARG A 86 -5.65 -6.59 -3.18
CA ARG A 86 -4.92 -6.44 -4.46
C ARG A 86 -4.81 -7.72 -5.25
N ILE A 87 -4.87 -8.86 -4.58
CA ILE A 87 -4.67 -10.19 -5.19
C ILE A 87 -5.96 -11.00 -5.30
N ARG A 88 -7.08 -10.49 -4.81
CA ARG A 88 -8.36 -11.21 -4.74
C ARG A 88 -8.81 -11.76 -6.07
N ASP A 89 -8.63 -11.00 -7.14
CA ASP A 89 -9.08 -11.34 -8.48
C ASP A 89 -7.92 -11.81 -9.39
N ILE A 90 -6.76 -12.15 -8.80
CA ILE A 90 -5.59 -12.64 -9.54
C ILE A 90 -5.46 -14.14 -9.31
N PRO A 91 -5.77 -14.98 -10.32
CA PRO A 91 -5.64 -16.44 -10.19
C PRO A 91 -4.19 -16.84 -9.89
N GLY A 92 -4.00 -17.76 -8.92
CA GLY A 92 -2.68 -18.26 -8.53
C GLY A 92 -1.83 -17.29 -7.69
N ALA A 93 -2.36 -16.14 -7.32
CA ALA A 93 -1.66 -15.25 -6.42
C ALA A 93 -1.63 -15.81 -4.99
N THR A 94 -0.52 -15.59 -4.31
CA THR A 94 -0.28 -15.96 -2.91
C THR A 94 -0.04 -14.69 -2.09
N GLY A 95 -0.57 -14.61 -0.88
CA GLY A 95 -0.32 -13.51 0.06
C GLY A 95 0.43 -13.96 1.29
N ILE A 96 1.26 -13.07 1.86
CA ILE A 96 1.82 -13.24 3.20
C ILE A 96 1.67 -11.95 3.98
N ASP A 97 1.26 -12.03 5.24
CA ASP A 97 1.17 -10.87 6.14
C ASP A 97 1.49 -11.26 7.58
N LEU A 98 2.04 -10.30 8.33
CA LEU A 98 2.39 -10.50 9.74
C LEU A 98 1.15 -10.49 10.65
N SER A 99 0.03 -9.88 10.22
CA SER A 99 -1.22 -9.74 10.99
C SER A 99 -2.23 -10.82 10.63
N PRO A 100 -2.45 -11.81 11.52
CA PRO A 100 -3.52 -12.79 11.33
C PRO A 100 -4.91 -12.14 11.27
N GLU A 101 -5.12 -11.01 11.95
CA GLU A 101 -6.38 -10.28 11.97
C GLU A 101 -6.69 -9.69 10.59
N MET A 102 -5.68 -9.17 9.88
CA MET A 102 -5.82 -8.71 8.50
C MET A 102 -6.16 -9.86 7.56
N LEU A 103 -5.43 -10.98 7.69
CA LEU A 103 -5.67 -12.18 6.89
C LEU A 103 -7.06 -12.78 7.13
N ALA A 104 -7.56 -12.75 8.37
CA ALA A 104 -8.90 -13.26 8.70
C ALA A 104 -10.02 -12.50 7.96
N THR A 105 -9.79 -11.24 7.59
CA THR A 105 -10.75 -10.43 6.81
C THR A 105 -10.62 -10.64 5.30
N SER A 106 -9.58 -11.32 4.82
CA SER A 106 -9.29 -11.45 3.39
C SER A 106 -10.33 -12.30 2.63
N GLY A 107 -10.82 -13.37 3.25
CA GLY A 107 -11.62 -14.40 2.60
C GLY A 107 -10.84 -15.23 1.56
N LEU A 108 -9.51 -15.04 1.45
CA LEU A 108 -8.65 -15.77 0.52
C LEU A 108 -8.14 -17.06 1.14
N LYS A 109 -7.91 -18.08 0.30
CA LYS A 109 -7.38 -19.39 0.72
C LYS A 109 -5.85 -19.43 0.66
N ASP A 110 -5.25 -18.73 -0.31
CA ASP A 110 -3.82 -18.77 -0.61
C ASP A 110 -3.09 -17.61 0.12
N VAL A 111 -3.30 -17.52 1.44
CA VAL A 111 -2.63 -16.56 2.30
C VAL A 111 -1.97 -17.25 3.50
N VAL A 112 -0.81 -16.71 3.91
CA VAL A 112 0.02 -17.28 4.98
C VAL A 112 0.32 -16.18 6.01
N ALA A 113 0.16 -16.50 7.30
CA ALA A 113 0.65 -15.63 8.37
C ALA A 113 2.17 -15.80 8.50
N GLY A 114 2.93 -14.71 8.38
CA GLY A 114 4.39 -14.78 8.44
C GLY A 114 5.08 -13.44 8.26
N ASP A 115 6.37 -13.44 8.55
CA ASP A 115 7.26 -12.29 8.40
C ASP A 115 7.88 -12.29 7.00
N ILE A 116 7.81 -11.17 6.30
CA ILE A 116 8.41 -11.02 4.96
C ILE A 116 9.95 -11.07 4.97
N ARG A 117 10.57 -10.99 6.15
CA ARG A 117 12.02 -11.14 6.35
C ARG A 117 12.46 -12.61 6.45
N GLN A 118 11.51 -13.54 6.58
CA GLN A 118 11.74 -14.98 6.65
C GLN A 118 10.50 -15.73 6.14
N MET A 119 10.36 -15.80 4.82
CA MET A 119 9.15 -16.34 4.20
C MET A 119 9.18 -17.88 4.08
N PRO A 120 8.07 -18.58 4.35
CA PRO A 120 7.99 -20.04 4.30
C PRO A 120 7.81 -20.59 2.87
N PHE A 121 8.43 -19.94 1.90
CA PHE A 121 8.33 -20.35 0.49
C PHE A 121 9.67 -20.87 -0.03
N THR A 122 9.62 -21.77 -1.01
CA THR A 122 10.82 -22.24 -1.70
C THR A 122 11.46 -21.16 -2.54
N ALA A 123 12.77 -21.22 -2.76
CA ALA A 123 13.49 -20.31 -3.64
C ALA A 123 12.96 -20.41 -5.08
N GLY A 124 12.89 -19.27 -5.78
CA GLY A 124 12.51 -19.21 -7.19
C GLY A 124 11.05 -19.57 -7.50
N ARG A 125 10.16 -19.49 -6.52
CA ARG A 125 8.75 -19.90 -6.69
C ARG A 125 7.93 -18.91 -7.52
N PHE A 126 8.19 -17.61 -7.43
CA PHE A 126 7.32 -16.56 -7.94
C PHE A 126 7.96 -15.84 -9.12
N ASP A 127 7.23 -15.62 -10.20
CA ASP A 127 7.66 -14.81 -11.33
C ASP A 127 7.48 -13.31 -11.06
N MET A 128 6.63 -12.95 -10.09
CA MET A 128 6.41 -11.57 -9.62
C MET A 128 6.28 -11.56 -8.10
N VAL A 129 7.01 -10.65 -7.45
CA VAL A 129 6.90 -10.37 -6.01
C VAL A 129 6.49 -8.91 -5.84
N TRP A 130 5.40 -8.65 -5.14
CA TRP A 130 4.99 -7.30 -4.73
C TRP A 130 5.30 -7.09 -3.25
N CYS A 131 5.75 -5.86 -2.91
CA CYS A 131 5.82 -5.39 -1.54
C CYS A 131 5.38 -3.92 -1.55
N ARG A 132 4.11 -3.67 -1.28
CA ARG A 132 3.46 -2.41 -1.58
C ARG A 132 3.03 -1.68 -0.31
N LEU A 133 3.69 -0.54 -0.01
CA LEU A 133 3.47 0.30 1.17
C LEU A 133 3.77 -0.42 2.51
N VAL A 134 4.72 -1.34 2.53
CA VAL A 134 5.04 -2.20 3.68
C VAL A 134 6.42 -1.93 4.28
N LEU A 135 7.45 -1.72 3.47
CA LEU A 135 8.84 -1.64 3.96
C LEU A 135 9.07 -0.54 4.99
N GLY A 136 8.33 0.55 4.92
CA GLY A 136 8.37 1.61 5.92
C GLY A 136 7.94 1.18 7.34
N TYR A 137 7.50 -0.05 7.55
CA TYR A 137 7.26 -0.60 8.90
C TYR A 137 8.46 -1.40 9.44
N LEU A 138 9.52 -1.58 8.66
CA LEU A 138 10.73 -2.26 9.06
C LEU A 138 11.83 -1.24 9.37
N SER A 139 12.51 -1.38 10.49
CA SER A 139 13.70 -0.56 10.81
C SER A 139 14.87 -0.88 9.88
N ASP A 140 15.02 -2.15 9.50
CA ASP A 140 15.96 -2.64 8.50
C ASP A 140 15.21 -3.48 7.46
N PRO A 141 15.03 -2.99 6.22
CA PRO A 141 14.36 -3.71 5.16
C PRO A 141 15.28 -4.65 4.36
N LEU A 142 16.60 -4.63 4.55
CA LEU A 142 17.53 -5.47 3.79
C LEU A 142 17.20 -6.97 3.86
N PRO A 143 16.85 -7.56 5.03
CA PRO A 143 16.44 -8.97 5.08
C PRO A 143 15.21 -9.28 4.21
N ALA A 144 14.26 -8.34 4.10
CA ALA A 144 13.11 -8.51 3.21
C ALA A 144 13.53 -8.51 1.73
N TYR A 145 14.44 -7.63 1.31
CA TYR A 145 14.99 -7.64 -0.05
C TYR A 145 15.73 -8.94 -0.37
N GLN A 146 16.46 -9.51 0.59
CA GLN A 146 17.14 -10.80 0.44
C GLN A 146 16.11 -11.93 0.24
N GLU A 147 15.00 -11.90 0.97
CA GLU A 147 13.91 -12.86 0.79
C GLU A 147 13.17 -12.65 -0.54
N PHE A 148 12.94 -11.41 -0.96
CA PHE A 148 12.36 -11.13 -2.30
C PHE A 148 13.24 -11.72 -3.40
N PHE A 149 14.57 -11.52 -3.33
CA PHE A 149 15.50 -12.14 -4.25
C PHE A 149 15.39 -13.68 -4.21
N ARG A 150 15.39 -14.27 -3.02
CA ARG A 150 15.36 -15.71 -2.84
C ARG A 150 14.12 -16.36 -3.43
N VAL A 151 12.93 -15.80 -3.16
CA VAL A 151 11.65 -16.39 -3.58
C VAL A 151 11.26 -16.04 -5.01
N CYS A 152 11.77 -14.94 -5.56
CA CYS A 152 11.58 -14.56 -6.96
C CYS A 152 12.31 -15.54 -7.88
N ALA A 153 11.70 -15.93 -8.99
CA ALA A 153 12.33 -16.81 -9.99
C ALA A 153 13.46 -16.06 -10.74
N PRO A 154 14.49 -16.77 -11.25
CA PRO A 154 15.44 -16.17 -12.18
C PRO A 154 14.72 -15.50 -13.37
N GLY A 155 15.07 -14.26 -13.68
CA GLY A 155 14.39 -13.43 -14.69
C GLY A 155 13.06 -12.82 -14.23
N GLY A 156 12.55 -13.19 -13.05
CA GLY A 156 11.35 -12.62 -12.46
C GLY A 156 11.55 -11.21 -11.92
N HIS A 157 10.47 -10.58 -11.47
CA HIS A 157 10.46 -9.18 -11.06
C HIS A 157 10.03 -8.99 -9.61
N VAL A 158 10.56 -7.95 -8.99
CA VAL A 158 10.18 -7.48 -7.65
C VAL A 158 9.72 -6.03 -7.77
N PHE A 159 8.49 -5.76 -7.33
CA PHE A 159 7.92 -4.42 -7.34
C PHE A 159 7.69 -3.95 -5.90
N VAL A 160 8.27 -2.81 -5.57
CA VAL A 160 8.23 -2.21 -4.24
C VAL A 160 7.64 -0.82 -4.32
N THR A 161 6.71 -0.50 -3.42
CA THR A 161 6.29 0.88 -3.20
C THR A 161 6.42 1.27 -1.74
N ASP A 162 6.72 2.53 -1.47
CA ASP A 162 6.78 3.08 -0.12
C ASP A 162 6.39 4.56 -0.10
N PHE A 163 6.20 5.11 1.10
CA PHE A 163 6.02 6.55 1.27
C PHE A 163 7.25 7.31 0.81
N HIS A 164 7.02 8.32 -0.03
CA HIS A 164 8.10 9.19 -0.46
C HIS A 164 8.61 10.09 0.69
N THR A 165 9.90 10.33 0.73
CA THR A 165 10.54 11.15 1.79
C THR A 165 10.02 12.57 1.84
N ASP A 166 9.64 13.14 0.69
CA ASP A 166 9.08 14.49 0.61
C ASP A 166 7.74 14.58 1.35
N ALA A 167 6.89 13.56 1.24
CA ALA A 167 5.64 13.48 1.99
C ALA A 167 5.88 13.53 3.50
N VAL A 168 6.87 12.76 3.98
CA VAL A 168 7.21 12.73 5.41
C VAL A 168 7.79 14.08 5.88
N ARG A 169 8.65 14.71 5.08
CA ARG A 169 9.18 16.06 5.34
C ARG A 169 8.08 17.13 5.36
N ALA A 170 7.07 16.99 4.50
CA ALA A 170 5.90 17.86 4.48
C ALA A 170 4.93 17.62 5.64
N GLY A 171 5.18 16.60 6.47
CA GLY A 171 4.39 16.30 7.67
C GLY A 171 3.30 15.24 7.49
N HIS A 172 3.26 14.55 6.34
CA HIS A 172 2.40 13.38 6.20
C HIS A 172 2.88 12.25 7.11
N ARG A 173 1.94 11.50 7.70
CA ARG A 173 2.18 10.42 8.66
C ARG A 173 1.33 9.21 8.34
N ARG A 174 1.80 8.02 8.72
CA ARG A 174 1.04 6.77 8.65
C ARG A 174 0.14 6.68 9.89
N ASN A 175 -1.04 7.23 9.81
CA ASN A 175 -2.03 7.19 10.87
C ASN A 175 -3.36 6.62 10.37
N PHE A 176 -4.16 6.13 11.31
CA PHE A 176 -5.50 5.62 11.06
C PHE A 176 -6.44 6.01 12.19
N THR A 177 -7.73 5.85 11.95
CA THR A 177 -8.77 6.06 12.97
C THR A 177 -9.40 4.72 13.31
N ASP A 178 -9.40 4.34 14.57
CA ASP A 178 -10.02 3.11 15.06
C ASP A 178 -11.56 3.19 15.08
N GLN A 179 -12.22 2.10 15.51
CA GLN A 179 -13.67 2.05 15.62
C GLN A 179 -14.26 3.03 16.64
N ALA A 180 -13.48 3.42 17.66
CA ALA A 180 -13.88 4.40 18.65
C ALA A 180 -13.70 5.85 18.16
N GLY A 181 -13.11 6.05 16.98
CA GLY A 181 -12.83 7.38 16.41
C GLY A 181 -11.53 7.99 16.92
N VAL A 182 -10.66 7.22 17.57
CA VAL A 182 -9.34 7.66 18.04
C VAL A 182 -8.32 7.55 16.91
N VAL A 183 -7.51 8.61 16.76
CA VAL A 183 -6.42 8.62 15.76
C VAL A 183 -5.16 8.04 16.39
N HIS A 184 -4.58 7.07 15.71
CA HIS A 184 -3.32 6.43 16.08
C HIS A 184 -2.28 6.62 14.97
N GLU A 185 -1.02 6.76 15.34
CA GLU A 185 0.11 6.68 14.40
C GLU A 185 0.78 5.32 14.54
N ILE A 186 1.04 4.64 13.41
CA ILE A 186 1.80 3.40 13.42
C ILE A 186 3.29 3.75 13.35
N GLU A 187 4.11 3.08 14.16
CA GLU A 187 5.55 3.21 14.08
C GLU A 187 6.03 2.93 12.66
N ASN A 188 6.83 3.86 12.12
CA ASN A 188 7.31 3.75 10.75
C ASN A 188 8.67 4.41 10.58
N TYR A 189 9.37 3.95 9.56
CA TYR A 189 10.68 4.40 9.13
C TYR A 189 10.60 4.97 7.71
N VAL A 190 11.59 5.77 7.33
CA VAL A 190 11.67 6.35 5.98
C VAL A 190 12.93 5.83 5.32
N HIS A 191 12.77 5.14 4.21
CA HIS A 191 13.86 4.59 3.43
C HIS A 191 14.08 5.41 2.16
N THR A 192 15.33 5.77 1.88
CA THR A 192 15.72 6.55 0.69
C THR A 192 16.62 5.76 -0.24
N ASN A 193 17.00 4.55 0.15
CA ASN A 193 18.06 3.75 -0.49
C ASN A 193 17.54 2.40 -1.01
N HIS A 194 16.30 2.36 -1.50
CA HIS A 194 15.67 1.13 -2.03
C HIS A 194 16.54 0.42 -3.09
N GLU A 195 17.13 1.19 -4.02
CA GLU A 195 18.00 0.63 -5.06
C GLU A 195 19.30 0.04 -4.50
N GLU A 196 19.90 0.70 -3.50
CA GLU A 196 21.10 0.18 -2.82
C GLU A 196 20.80 -1.14 -2.08
N MET A 197 19.67 -1.21 -1.37
CA MET A 197 19.25 -2.43 -0.67
C MET A 197 18.93 -3.57 -1.63
N ALA A 198 18.23 -3.27 -2.71
CA ALA A 198 17.95 -4.24 -3.77
C ALA A 198 19.23 -4.77 -4.41
N ALA A 199 20.19 -3.89 -4.73
CA ALA A 199 21.49 -4.28 -5.27
C ALA A 199 22.30 -5.14 -4.29
N LYS A 200 22.31 -4.82 -2.99
CA LYS A 200 22.92 -5.67 -1.94
C LYS A 200 22.29 -7.06 -1.85
N ALA A 201 21.00 -7.18 -2.16
CA ALA A 201 20.30 -8.46 -2.23
C ALA A 201 20.53 -9.22 -3.56
N GLY A 202 21.14 -8.59 -4.57
CA GLY A 202 21.41 -9.18 -5.88
C GLY A 202 20.36 -8.85 -6.95
N LEU A 203 19.41 -7.97 -6.67
CA LEU A 203 18.41 -7.49 -7.63
C LEU A 203 18.98 -6.36 -8.49
N ILE A 204 18.53 -6.27 -9.75
CA ILE A 204 18.94 -5.23 -10.71
C ILE A 204 17.80 -4.22 -10.83
N PRO A 205 18.06 -2.90 -10.66
CA PRO A 205 17.06 -1.87 -10.91
C PRO A 205 16.63 -1.87 -12.39
N VAL A 206 15.31 -1.77 -12.62
CA VAL A 206 14.71 -1.69 -13.97
C VAL A 206 14.10 -0.31 -14.17
N GLU A 207 13.28 0.14 -13.24
CA GLU A 207 12.57 1.41 -13.33
C GLU A 207 12.22 1.94 -11.94
N SER A 208 12.22 3.28 -11.79
CA SER A 208 11.72 3.96 -10.60
C SER A 208 10.79 5.11 -11.03
N ARG A 209 9.68 5.29 -10.30
CA ARG A 209 8.73 6.39 -10.51
C ARG A 209 8.18 6.91 -9.19
N ASP A 210 7.76 8.18 -9.20
CA ASP A 210 7.09 8.81 -8.06
C ASP A 210 5.63 9.11 -8.38
N GLY A 211 4.75 8.82 -7.43
CA GLY A 211 3.35 9.21 -7.42
C GLY A 211 3.16 10.54 -6.70
N ALA A 212 2.93 11.60 -7.47
CA ALA A 212 2.75 12.95 -6.95
C ALA A 212 1.27 13.30 -6.76
N ILE A 213 1.01 14.21 -5.83
CA ILE A 213 -0.32 14.80 -5.62
C ILE A 213 -0.64 15.70 -6.82
N GLY A 214 -1.53 15.22 -7.68
CA GLY A 214 -1.92 15.85 -8.93
C GLY A 214 -3.43 15.81 -9.19
N PRO A 215 -3.85 16.03 -10.45
CA PRO A 215 -5.26 16.06 -10.81
C PRO A 215 -6.03 14.78 -10.48
N SER A 216 -5.43 13.60 -10.62
CA SER A 216 -6.05 12.28 -10.37
C SER A 216 -6.54 12.11 -8.94
N VAL A 217 -5.88 12.78 -7.98
CA VAL A 217 -6.21 12.66 -6.54
C VAL A 217 -6.94 13.89 -5.98
N ARG A 218 -7.30 14.85 -6.83
CA ARG A 218 -7.98 16.07 -6.42
C ARG A 218 -9.25 15.80 -5.60
N ASP A 219 -10.03 14.82 -5.99
CA ASP A 219 -11.31 14.51 -5.36
C ASP A 219 -11.14 13.95 -3.93
N PHE A 220 -10.02 13.26 -3.64
CA PHE A 220 -9.69 12.88 -2.25
C PHE A 220 -9.57 14.11 -1.35
N TYR A 221 -8.90 15.15 -1.84
CA TYR A 221 -8.75 16.39 -1.09
C TYR A 221 -10.08 17.14 -0.93
N LEU A 222 -10.86 17.26 -2.01
CA LEU A 222 -12.13 18.01 -1.97
C LEU A 222 -13.17 17.36 -1.06
N ARG A 223 -13.14 16.03 -0.92
CA ARG A 223 -14.01 15.30 0.01
C ARG A 223 -13.54 15.37 1.46
N GLY A 224 -12.34 15.91 1.74
CA GLY A 224 -11.78 15.94 3.08
C GLY A 224 -11.01 17.21 3.46
N PRO A 225 -9.66 17.24 3.31
CA PRO A 225 -8.87 18.38 3.82
C PRO A 225 -9.14 19.69 3.08
N GLY A 226 -9.81 19.60 1.94
CA GLY A 226 -10.29 20.75 1.18
C GLY A 226 -9.26 21.34 0.21
N ARG A 227 -9.76 22.34 -0.58
CA ARG A 227 -8.98 22.97 -1.65
C ARG A 227 -7.66 23.59 -1.19
N LYS A 228 -7.62 24.19 -0.01
CA LYS A 228 -6.38 24.82 0.51
C LYS A 228 -5.28 23.77 0.72
N ALA A 229 -5.62 22.64 1.29
CA ALA A 229 -4.66 21.54 1.48
C ALA A 229 -4.20 20.96 0.14
N TYR A 230 -5.12 20.79 -0.82
CA TYR A 230 -4.76 20.34 -2.18
C TYR A 230 -3.74 21.28 -2.84
N LEU A 231 -3.98 22.58 -2.80
CA LEU A 231 -3.08 23.57 -3.41
C LEU A 231 -1.72 23.64 -2.71
N ARG A 232 -1.68 23.43 -1.39
CA ARG A 232 -0.42 23.36 -0.63
C ARG A 232 0.41 22.14 -1.02
N ASP A 233 -0.24 20.99 -1.20
CA ASP A 233 0.42 19.70 -1.40
C ASP A 233 0.57 19.35 -2.90
N PHE A 234 0.03 20.17 -3.80
CA PHE A 234 0.09 19.94 -5.24
C PHE A 234 1.55 19.84 -5.73
N GLY A 235 1.86 18.74 -6.44
CA GLY A 235 3.21 18.44 -6.93
C GLY A 235 4.11 17.73 -5.90
N LEU A 236 3.64 17.53 -4.67
CA LEU A 236 4.39 16.79 -3.65
C LEU A 236 4.38 15.29 -3.98
N ASN A 237 5.57 14.66 -4.04
CA ASN A 237 5.70 13.22 -4.17
C ASN A 237 5.21 12.53 -2.88
N LEU A 238 4.25 11.64 -3.00
CA LEU A 238 3.64 10.94 -1.86
C LEU A 238 4.06 9.48 -1.77
N VAL A 239 4.23 8.82 -2.90
CA VAL A 239 4.60 7.40 -3.01
C VAL A 239 5.78 7.29 -3.97
N SER A 240 6.80 6.51 -3.60
CA SER A 240 7.83 6.05 -4.54
C SER A 240 7.56 4.61 -4.96
N ALA A 241 7.87 4.27 -6.19
CA ALA A 241 7.75 2.92 -6.75
C ALA A 241 9.03 2.51 -7.44
N HIS A 242 9.44 1.28 -7.23
CA HIS A 242 10.68 0.71 -7.75
C HIS A 242 10.42 -0.68 -8.31
N LEU A 243 10.83 -0.90 -9.54
CA LEU A 243 10.80 -2.19 -10.22
C LEU A 243 12.23 -2.73 -10.33
N PHE A 244 12.41 -3.95 -9.87
CA PHE A 244 13.69 -4.68 -9.92
C PHE A 244 13.50 -5.98 -10.67
N GLN A 245 14.59 -6.54 -11.17
CA GLN A 245 14.64 -7.86 -11.77
C GLN A 245 15.65 -8.77 -11.06
N ARG A 246 15.27 -10.00 -10.79
CA ARG A 246 16.24 -11.03 -10.44
C ARG A 246 16.99 -11.46 -11.70
N PRO A 247 18.35 -11.43 -11.72
CA PRO A 247 19.12 -11.95 -12.85
C PRO A 247 18.71 -13.38 -13.23
N THR A 248 18.82 -13.71 -14.51
CA THR A 248 18.75 -15.11 -14.96
C THR A 248 20.01 -15.84 -14.52
N ASP A 249 19.85 -17.06 -14.01
CA ASP A 249 21.01 -17.92 -13.75
C ASP A 249 21.77 -18.13 -15.08
N ARG A 250 23.09 -17.89 -15.06
CA ARG A 250 23.96 -18.09 -16.24
C ARG A 250 24.28 -19.57 -16.42
#